data_7e8ee456882fe8c57d1f1d06fc67b812
#
_entry.id   7e8ee456882fe8c57d1f1d06fc67b812
#
_cell.length_a   1.000
_cell.length_b   1.000
_cell.length_c   1.000
_cell.angle_alpha   90.00
_cell.angle_beta   90.00
_cell.angle_gamma   90.00
#
_symmetry.space_group_name_H-M   'P 1'
#
loop_
_entity.id
_entity.type
_entity.pdbx_description
1 polymer ?
#
loop_
_entity_poly.entity_id
_entity_poly.type
_entity_poly.pdbx_seq_one_letter_code
_entity_poly.pdbx_strand_id
1 'polypeptide(L)'
;TGIWLKSEKGTNILCDLWCGTGKRSHGNGKMKTGHQMQRMSGCQNLQPNLRTQPFVIDPFEVKNVDALVVTHIHSDHLDINTAAAVANNCPEAKFVGPQEVVNTWLGWGVPAERTIVVHPGDSVKIKDIEIVALEAFDRTALVTAKDGEVLKGKMPQDMDEIAVNYLFKTSGGNLYHAGDSHYSNMFAKHGNEHEIDVCLGAYGENPRGITDKVTSVDMLRMAESLNAKVVIPVHYDIWANFQADPKEITEIWKFKKDRLEYKFKPFIWQVGGKYTYPTDKDKLEFNFYRGFDDVFSVENDVPFPSFL
;
A
#
# COMPACT_ATOMS: atom_id res chain seq x y z
N THR A 1 5.22 0.06 0.01
CA THR A 1 3.85 0.56 0.26
C THR A 1 3.05 0.73 -1.03
N GLY A 2 3.64 1.33 -2.05
CA GLY A 2 2.89 1.77 -3.21
C GLY A 2 3.12 1.00 -4.49
N ILE A 3 2.30 1.31 -5.48
CA ILE A 3 2.30 0.70 -6.80
C ILE A 3 2.36 1.77 -7.90
N TRP A 4 2.85 1.35 -9.07
CA TRP A 4 2.72 2.06 -10.32
C TRP A 4 1.78 1.26 -11.23
N LEU A 5 0.52 1.70 -11.31
CA LEU A 5 -0.50 1.08 -12.14
C LEU A 5 -0.42 1.64 -13.56
N LYS A 6 -0.38 0.74 -14.54
CA LYS A 6 -0.43 1.09 -15.97
C LYS A 6 -1.57 0.34 -16.64
N SER A 7 -2.47 1.07 -17.29
CA SER A 7 -3.50 0.45 -18.10
C SER A 7 -2.97 0.04 -19.48
N GLU A 8 -3.68 -0.84 -20.16
CA GLU A 8 -3.39 -1.22 -21.55
C GLU A 8 -3.42 -0.01 -22.51
N LYS A 9 -4.26 0.98 -22.23
CA LYS A 9 -4.37 2.22 -23.02
C LYS A 9 -3.34 3.28 -22.67
N GLY A 10 -2.42 2.98 -21.76
CA GLY A 10 -1.28 3.83 -21.40
C GLY A 10 -1.54 4.84 -20.28
N THR A 11 -2.65 4.74 -19.56
CA THR A 11 -2.86 5.54 -18.35
C THR A 11 -1.92 5.09 -17.25
N ASN A 12 -1.25 6.03 -16.60
CA ASN A 12 -0.27 5.80 -15.56
C ASN A 12 -0.72 6.45 -14.24
N ILE A 13 -0.93 5.63 -13.20
CA ILE A 13 -1.30 6.08 -11.86
C ILE A 13 -0.25 5.60 -10.85
N LEU A 14 0.23 6.50 -10.03
CA LEU A 14 0.97 6.17 -8.83
C LEU A 14 0.00 6.12 -7.65
N CYS A 15 0.01 5.03 -6.88
CA CYS A 15 -0.74 4.95 -5.64
C CYS A 15 0.21 4.63 -4.50
N ASP A 16 0.20 5.46 -3.45
CA ASP A 16 1.02 5.31 -2.23
C ASP A 16 2.52 5.12 -2.46
N LEU A 17 3.04 5.62 -3.58
CA LEU A 17 4.45 5.45 -3.93
C LEU A 17 5.32 6.27 -2.99
N TRP A 18 6.17 5.58 -2.23
CA TRP A 18 7.11 6.19 -1.31
C TRP A 18 8.53 6.14 -1.87
N CYS A 19 8.95 7.21 -2.53
CA CYS A 19 10.28 7.36 -3.09
C CYS A 19 11.23 8.17 -2.18
N GLY A 20 10.73 8.71 -1.09
CA GLY A 20 11.51 9.57 -0.19
C GLY A 20 12.74 8.88 0.39
N THR A 21 13.78 9.67 0.64
CA THR A 21 15.08 9.20 1.12
C THR A 21 15.12 8.93 2.63
N GLY A 22 14.18 8.25 3.21
CA GLY A 22 14.15 7.83 4.61
C GLY A 22 14.42 8.93 5.67
N LYS A 23 15.51 9.66 5.57
CA LYS A 23 15.87 10.71 6.53
C LYS A 23 14.90 11.90 6.56
N ARG A 24 14.32 12.28 5.44
CA ARG A 24 13.39 13.41 5.35
C ARG A 24 11.96 13.02 5.63
N SER A 25 11.54 11.85 5.17
CA SER A 25 10.18 11.36 5.35
C SER A 25 9.90 10.82 6.75
N HIS A 26 10.95 10.43 7.53
CA HIS A 26 10.78 9.81 8.85
C HIS A 26 11.69 10.39 9.93
N GLY A 27 12.08 11.64 9.82
CA GLY A 27 12.81 12.32 10.90
C GLY A 27 13.99 11.52 11.45
N ASN A 28 14.95 11.15 10.62
CA ASN A 28 16.12 10.33 10.94
C ASN A 28 15.85 8.83 11.15
N GLY A 29 14.77 8.29 10.62
CA GLY A 29 14.40 6.89 10.80
C GLY A 29 13.98 6.53 12.23
N LYS A 30 13.79 7.51 13.09
CA LYS A 30 13.25 7.31 14.44
C LYS A 30 11.78 7.63 14.43
N MET A 31 10.97 6.72 14.94
CA MET A 31 9.64 7.10 15.37
C MET A 31 9.79 8.25 16.36
N LYS A 32 9.25 9.41 16.02
CA LYS A 32 9.16 10.53 16.98
C LYS A 32 8.50 10.01 18.23
N THR A 33 9.10 10.30 19.35
CA THR A 33 8.76 9.94 20.73
C THR A 33 7.38 9.32 20.91
N GLY A 34 7.36 7.98 20.92
CA GLY A 34 6.18 7.20 21.24
C GLY A 34 5.10 7.33 20.19
N HIS A 35 5.14 6.45 19.18
CA HIS A 35 3.99 6.18 18.35
C HIS A 35 2.74 6.18 19.24
N GLN A 36 1.67 6.84 18.85
CA GLN A 36 0.51 7.00 19.73
C GLN A 36 -0.07 5.65 20.16
N MET A 37 -0.04 4.65 19.28
CA MET A 37 -0.39 3.28 19.62
C MET A 37 0.45 2.70 20.75
N GLN A 38 1.75 3.00 20.83
CA GLN A 38 2.60 2.58 21.95
C GLN A 38 2.16 3.22 23.25
N ARG A 39 1.84 4.52 23.22
CA ARG A 39 1.34 5.22 24.41
C ARG A 39 -0.04 4.72 24.85
N MET A 40 -0.91 4.37 23.92
CA MET A 40 -2.24 3.85 24.23
C MET A 40 -2.20 2.40 24.70
N SER A 41 -1.31 1.58 24.16
CA SER A 41 -1.19 0.15 24.50
C SER A 41 -0.28 -0.12 25.70
N GLY A 42 0.44 0.89 26.21
CA GLY A 42 1.42 0.71 27.28
C GLY A 42 2.67 -0.08 26.87
N CYS A 43 2.91 -0.24 25.59
CA CYS A 43 4.09 -0.94 25.09
C CYS A 43 5.37 -0.16 25.36
N GLN A 44 6.44 -0.87 25.64
CA GLN A 44 7.77 -0.27 25.73
C GLN A 44 8.18 0.31 24.37
N ASN A 45 9.04 1.34 24.42
CA ASN A 45 9.58 1.94 23.21
C ASN A 45 10.18 0.86 22.31
N LEU A 46 9.64 0.74 21.11
CA LEU A 46 10.25 -0.10 20.07
C LEU A 46 11.62 0.44 19.72
N GLN A 47 12.49 -0.44 19.26
CA GLN A 47 13.71 -0.05 18.57
C GLN A 47 13.37 0.93 17.44
N PRO A 48 14.30 1.80 17.03
CA PRO A 48 14.07 2.70 15.91
C PRO A 48 13.51 1.92 14.73
N ASN A 49 12.37 2.35 14.21
CA ASN A 49 11.80 1.75 13.02
C ASN A 49 12.53 2.30 11.80
N LEU A 50 13.34 1.47 11.17
CA LEU A 50 14.17 1.86 10.04
C LEU A 50 13.54 1.34 8.75
N ARG A 51 13.60 2.16 7.70
CA ARG A 51 13.30 1.70 6.35
C ARG A 51 14.37 0.68 5.92
N THR A 52 13.94 -0.52 5.54
CA THR A 52 14.83 -1.63 5.18
C THR A 52 15.09 -1.73 3.69
N GLN A 53 14.15 -1.27 2.87
CA GLN A 53 14.30 -1.28 1.42
C GLN A 53 14.78 0.08 0.90
N PRO A 54 15.78 0.11 0.01
CA PRO A 54 16.12 1.33 -0.70
C PRO A 54 14.96 1.73 -1.62
N PHE A 55 14.90 2.99 -2.01
CA PHE A 55 14.00 3.36 -3.09
C PHE A 55 14.53 2.75 -4.42
N VAL A 56 13.63 2.24 -5.23
CA VAL A 56 13.96 1.59 -6.52
C VAL A 56 13.87 2.53 -7.71
N ILE A 57 13.35 3.72 -7.50
CA ILE A 57 13.18 4.75 -8.52
C ILE A 57 13.52 6.12 -7.94
N ASP A 58 14.31 6.91 -8.64
CA ASP A 58 14.48 8.32 -8.30
C ASP A 58 13.15 9.04 -8.55
N PRO A 59 12.54 9.67 -7.54
CA PRO A 59 11.28 10.35 -7.72
C PRO A 59 11.33 11.40 -8.82
N PHE A 60 12.46 12.09 -8.99
CA PHE A 60 12.63 13.13 -10.00
C PHE A 60 12.76 12.60 -11.44
N GLU A 61 12.96 11.29 -11.60
CA GLU A 61 12.88 10.62 -12.91
C GLU A 61 11.46 10.10 -13.23
N VAL A 62 10.52 10.25 -12.30
CA VAL A 62 9.12 9.91 -12.54
C VAL A 62 8.52 10.89 -13.55
N LYS A 63 8.06 10.38 -14.67
CA LYS A 63 7.50 11.14 -15.80
C LYS A 63 6.27 10.42 -16.35
N ASN A 64 5.44 11.17 -17.08
CA ASN A 64 4.23 10.63 -17.74
C ASN A 64 3.24 9.98 -16.75
N VAL A 65 3.06 10.60 -15.59
CA VAL A 65 2.04 10.21 -14.61
C VAL A 65 0.77 11.02 -14.87
N ASP A 66 -0.38 10.35 -14.85
CA ASP A 66 -1.68 10.97 -15.04
C ASP A 66 -2.38 11.30 -13.72
N ALA A 67 -2.08 10.51 -12.68
CA ALA A 67 -2.52 10.82 -11.32
C ALA A 67 -1.58 10.26 -10.26
N LEU A 68 -1.43 11.03 -9.17
CA LEU A 68 -0.92 10.56 -7.88
C LEU A 68 -2.12 10.36 -6.96
N VAL A 69 -2.29 9.14 -6.48
CA VAL A 69 -3.39 8.73 -5.61
C VAL A 69 -2.79 8.31 -4.27
N VAL A 70 -3.39 8.74 -3.17
CA VAL A 70 -2.90 8.39 -1.83
C VAL A 70 -4.06 7.92 -0.96
N THR A 71 -3.88 6.80 -0.29
CA THR A 71 -4.92 6.18 0.55
C THR A 71 -5.11 6.90 1.88
N HIS A 72 -4.03 7.36 2.51
CA HIS A 72 -4.09 7.98 3.84
C HIS A 72 -2.87 8.87 4.17
N ILE A 73 -2.89 9.47 5.34
CA ILE A 73 -1.99 10.56 5.75
C ILE A 73 -0.58 10.14 6.19
N HIS A 74 -0.28 8.85 6.35
CA HIS A 74 1.05 8.44 6.81
C HIS A 74 2.14 8.74 5.78
N SER A 75 3.31 9.14 6.24
CA SER A 75 4.39 9.66 5.40
C SER A 75 5.09 8.62 4.53
N ASP A 76 4.86 7.33 4.76
CA ASP A 76 5.30 6.24 3.89
C ASP A 76 4.28 5.92 2.77
N HIS A 77 3.16 6.63 2.73
CA HIS A 77 2.15 6.67 1.67
C HIS A 77 2.04 8.07 1.07
N LEU A 78 1.95 9.10 1.90
CA LEU A 78 1.91 10.50 1.51
C LEU A 78 3.33 11.09 1.52
N ASP A 79 4.09 10.85 0.46
CA ASP A 79 5.50 11.26 0.35
C ASP A 79 5.67 12.61 -0.36
N ILE A 80 6.30 13.55 0.33
CA ILE A 80 6.56 14.89 -0.20
C ILE A 80 7.48 14.86 -1.42
N ASN A 81 8.46 13.94 -1.50
CA ASN A 81 9.38 13.87 -2.63
C ASN A 81 8.66 13.35 -3.88
N THR A 82 7.82 12.34 -3.73
CA THR A 82 6.97 11.83 -4.81
C THR A 82 5.98 12.89 -5.28
N ALA A 83 5.32 13.58 -4.34
CA ALA A 83 4.39 14.66 -4.68
C ALA A 83 5.08 15.79 -5.43
N ALA A 84 6.26 16.25 -4.95
CA ALA A 84 7.04 17.29 -5.61
C ALA A 84 7.48 16.88 -7.02
N ALA A 85 7.94 15.65 -7.19
CA ALA A 85 8.35 15.12 -8.49
C ALA A 85 7.19 15.09 -9.50
N VAL A 86 6.03 14.56 -9.08
CA VAL A 86 4.83 14.54 -9.92
C VAL A 86 4.32 15.96 -10.21
N ALA A 87 4.36 16.86 -9.23
CA ALA A 87 3.96 18.24 -9.42
C ALA A 87 4.81 18.95 -10.49
N ASN A 88 6.12 18.72 -10.47
CA ASN A 88 7.07 19.38 -11.37
C ASN A 88 7.15 18.70 -12.74
N ASN A 89 7.21 17.37 -12.79
CA ASN A 89 7.47 16.64 -14.03
C ASN A 89 6.22 16.28 -14.82
N CYS A 90 5.04 16.30 -14.18
CA CYS A 90 3.77 15.90 -14.75
C CYS A 90 2.71 17.01 -14.51
N PRO A 91 2.79 18.15 -15.23
CA PRO A 91 1.94 19.33 -14.94
C PRO A 91 0.44 19.06 -15.06
N GLU A 92 0.02 18.09 -15.87
CA GLU A 92 -1.38 17.72 -16.06
C GLU A 92 -1.89 16.67 -15.06
N ALA A 93 -0.99 16.06 -14.27
CA ALA A 93 -1.35 15.01 -13.33
C ALA A 93 -2.30 15.52 -12.25
N LYS A 94 -3.30 14.71 -11.91
CA LYS A 94 -4.22 14.96 -10.81
C LYS A 94 -3.71 14.34 -9.51
N PHE A 95 -4.08 14.93 -8.39
CA PHE A 95 -3.75 14.49 -7.05
C PHE A 95 -5.06 14.09 -6.36
N VAL A 96 -5.25 12.79 -6.10
CA VAL A 96 -6.51 12.23 -5.60
C VAL A 96 -6.30 11.64 -4.22
N GLY A 97 -7.05 12.09 -3.23
CA GLY A 97 -6.93 11.59 -1.86
C GLY A 97 -8.08 12.01 -0.96
N PRO A 98 -8.17 11.45 0.26
CA PRO A 98 -9.09 11.93 1.27
C PRO A 98 -8.75 13.38 1.69
N GLN A 99 -9.66 14.03 2.40
CA GLN A 99 -9.58 15.47 2.71
C GLN A 99 -8.24 15.88 3.33
N GLU A 100 -7.73 15.12 4.30
CA GLU A 100 -6.49 15.47 5.01
C GLU A 100 -5.23 15.27 4.17
N VAL A 101 -5.26 14.34 3.24
CA VAL A 101 -4.21 14.17 2.22
C VAL A 101 -4.17 15.38 1.30
N VAL A 102 -5.34 15.81 0.82
CA VAL A 102 -5.45 17.00 -0.05
C VAL A 102 -5.03 18.26 0.70
N ASN A 103 -5.46 18.45 1.95
CA ASN A 103 -5.04 19.57 2.78
C ASN A 103 -3.50 19.63 2.92
N THR A 104 -2.87 18.47 3.06
CA THR A 104 -1.41 18.37 3.14
C THR A 104 -0.74 18.77 1.82
N TRP A 105 -1.24 18.30 0.68
CA TRP A 105 -0.72 18.70 -0.63
C TRP A 105 -0.86 20.20 -0.90
N LEU A 106 -2.00 20.78 -0.56
CA LEU A 106 -2.22 22.22 -0.64
C LEU A 106 -1.20 22.99 0.22
N GLY A 107 -0.95 22.50 1.43
CA GLY A 107 0.07 23.03 2.34
C GLY A 107 1.50 22.91 1.78
N TRP A 108 1.77 21.94 0.91
CA TRP A 108 3.04 21.79 0.21
C TRP A 108 3.13 22.62 -1.08
N GLY A 109 2.03 23.28 -1.48
CA GLY A 109 1.99 24.13 -2.68
C GLY A 109 1.56 23.42 -3.96
N VAL A 110 0.93 22.25 -3.86
CA VAL A 110 0.27 21.64 -5.03
C VAL A 110 -0.92 22.52 -5.42
N PRO A 111 -1.06 22.89 -6.72
CA PRO A 111 -2.16 23.75 -7.16
C PRO A 111 -3.54 23.11 -6.90
N ALA A 112 -4.47 23.91 -6.35
CA ALA A 112 -5.79 23.43 -5.96
C ALA A 112 -6.58 22.82 -7.12
N GLU A 113 -6.44 23.37 -8.33
CA GLU A 113 -7.11 22.87 -9.55
C GLU A 113 -6.62 21.48 -10.00
N ARG A 114 -5.52 21.02 -9.42
CA ARG A 114 -4.98 19.67 -9.65
C ARG A 114 -5.41 18.67 -8.59
N THR A 115 -5.93 19.13 -7.46
CA THR A 115 -6.33 18.27 -6.36
C THR A 115 -7.80 17.84 -6.45
N ILE A 116 -8.08 16.62 -6.03
CA ILE A 116 -9.44 16.05 -5.99
C ILE A 116 -9.60 15.37 -4.63
N VAL A 117 -10.52 15.89 -3.83
CA VAL A 117 -10.94 15.25 -2.59
C VAL A 117 -11.90 14.13 -2.92
N VAL A 118 -11.74 12.98 -2.27
CA VAL A 118 -12.65 11.85 -2.37
C VAL A 118 -13.04 11.34 -0.98
N HIS A 119 -14.29 10.91 -0.88
CA HIS A 119 -14.85 10.21 0.27
C HIS A 119 -15.36 8.82 -0.16
N PRO A 120 -15.60 7.89 0.75
CA PRO A 120 -16.19 6.61 0.42
C PRO A 120 -17.47 6.76 -0.42
N GLY A 121 -17.51 6.05 -1.55
CA GLY A 121 -18.61 6.13 -2.54
C GLY A 121 -18.32 7.06 -3.72
N ASP A 122 -17.32 7.93 -3.62
CA ASP A 122 -16.93 8.79 -4.74
C ASP A 122 -16.20 8.02 -5.84
N SER A 123 -16.34 8.50 -7.06
CA SER A 123 -15.66 7.95 -8.24
C SER A 123 -15.01 9.07 -9.04
N VAL A 124 -13.76 8.85 -9.43
CA VAL A 124 -12.96 9.78 -10.25
C VAL A 124 -12.48 9.07 -11.51
N LYS A 125 -12.68 9.67 -12.66
CA LYS A 125 -12.18 9.12 -13.92
C LYS A 125 -10.89 9.80 -14.34
N ILE A 126 -9.83 8.99 -14.46
CA ILE A 126 -8.53 9.40 -15.01
C ILE A 126 -8.34 8.66 -16.33
N LYS A 127 -8.56 9.35 -17.45
CA LYS A 127 -8.54 8.76 -18.79
C LYS A 127 -9.43 7.51 -18.90
N ASP A 128 -8.86 6.32 -19.02
CA ASP A 128 -9.57 5.04 -19.14
C ASP A 128 -9.71 4.27 -17.81
N ILE A 129 -9.16 4.80 -16.71
CA ILE A 129 -9.29 4.19 -15.39
C ILE A 129 -10.35 4.95 -14.58
N GLU A 130 -11.28 4.21 -14.00
CA GLU A 130 -12.18 4.71 -12.97
C GLU A 130 -11.62 4.34 -11.59
N ILE A 131 -11.44 5.33 -10.73
CA ILE A 131 -10.96 5.19 -9.35
C ILE A 131 -12.16 5.37 -8.43
N VAL A 132 -12.56 4.33 -7.71
CA VAL A 132 -13.64 4.38 -6.72
C VAL A 132 -13.00 4.41 -5.33
N ALA A 133 -13.36 5.40 -4.53
CA ALA A 133 -12.99 5.47 -3.12
C ALA A 133 -13.98 4.65 -2.29
N LEU A 134 -13.46 3.84 -1.38
CA LEU A 134 -14.23 2.95 -0.53
C LEU A 134 -13.82 3.14 0.93
N GLU A 135 -14.68 2.71 1.86
CA GLU A 135 -14.41 2.82 3.28
C GLU A 135 -13.08 2.14 3.65
N ALA A 136 -12.29 2.80 4.49
CA ALA A 136 -11.08 2.26 5.10
C ALA A 136 -11.30 1.95 6.59
N PHE A 137 -10.45 1.09 7.13
CA PHE A 137 -10.39 0.86 8.57
C PHE A 137 -8.95 0.81 9.05
N ASP A 138 -8.33 1.97 9.10
CA ASP A 138 -6.95 2.15 9.56
C ASP A 138 -6.94 2.74 10.97
N ARG A 139 -6.80 1.85 11.98
CA ARG A 139 -6.72 2.27 13.38
C ARG A 139 -5.48 3.09 13.69
N THR A 140 -4.41 2.87 12.95
CA THR A 140 -3.16 3.61 13.15
C THR A 140 -3.31 5.04 12.67
N ALA A 141 -3.97 5.26 11.53
CA ALA A 141 -4.31 6.60 11.05
C ALA A 141 -5.22 7.35 12.04
N LEU A 142 -6.24 6.67 12.59
CA LEU A 142 -7.14 7.27 13.58
C LEU A 142 -6.43 7.82 14.81
N VAL A 143 -5.33 7.20 15.25
CA VAL A 143 -4.59 7.61 16.43
C VAL A 143 -3.35 8.44 16.11
N THR A 144 -3.07 8.69 14.84
CA THR A 144 -1.96 9.55 14.40
C THR A 144 -2.41 11.00 14.48
N ALA A 145 -1.80 11.75 15.39
CA ALA A 145 -2.07 13.17 15.52
C ALA A 145 -1.30 13.97 14.46
N LYS A 146 -1.89 15.06 14.01
CA LYS A 146 -1.17 16.12 13.31
C LYS A 146 -0.01 16.62 14.20
N ASP A 147 1.00 17.21 13.58
CA ASP A 147 2.21 17.65 14.29
C ASP A 147 1.92 18.40 15.60
N GLY A 148 2.37 17.80 16.70
CA GLY A 148 2.26 18.39 18.06
C GLY A 148 0.92 18.23 18.75
N GLU A 149 -0.10 17.67 18.14
CA GLU A 149 -1.39 17.48 18.79
C GLU A 149 -1.42 16.29 19.75
N VAL A 150 -2.23 16.40 20.79
CA VAL A 150 -2.56 15.30 21.70
C VAL A 150 -4.01 14.92 21.50
N LEU A 151 -4.27 13.73 20.99
CA LEU A 151 -5.63 13.27 20.68
C LEU A 151 -6.43 12.83 21.93
N LYS A 152 -5.76 12.60 23.05
CA LYS A 152 -6.43 12.15 24.28
C LYS A 152 -7.46 13.20 24.74
N GLY A 153 -8.71 12.77 24.86
CA GLY A 153 -9.81 13.64 25.28
C GLY A 153 -10.38 14.56 24.20
N LYS A 154 -9.91 14.45 22.96
CA LYS A 154 -10.50 15.13 21.79
C LYS A 154 -11.55 14.24 21.12
N MET A 155 -12.37 14.86 20.26
CA MET A 155 -13.26 14.13 19.37
C MET A 155 -12.44 13.15 18.51
N PRO A 156 -12.94 11.93 18.27
CA PRO A 156 -12.34 11.02 17.29
C PRO A 156 -12.19 11.71 15.94
N GLN A 157 -11.11 11.42 15.23
CA GLN A 157 -10.97 11.81 13.83
C GLN A 157 -12.00 11.05 12.98
N ASP A 158 -12.51 11.70 11.95
CA ASP A 158 -13.35 11.03 10.97
C ASP A 158 -12.46 10.17 10.06
N MET A 159 -12.74 8.87 10.00
CA MET A 159 -11.96 7.94 9.17
C MET A 159 -12.02 8.35 7.70
N ASP A 160 -13.18 8.74 7.22
CA ASP A 160 -13.43 9.06 5.81
C ASP A 160 -12.70 10.33 5.35
N GLU A 161 -12.30 11.20 6.29
CA GLU A 161 -11.47 12.36 6.00
C GLU A 161 -9.96 12.06 5.93
N ILE A 162 -9.53 10.98 6.58
CA ILE A 162 -8.09 10.67 6.74
C ILE A 162 -7.62 9.45 5.98
N ALA A 163 -8.51 8.52 5.64
CA ALA A 163 -8.15 7.29 4.94
C ALA A 163 -9.30 6.75 4.08
N VAL A 164 -8.95 6.23 2.91
CA VAL A 164 -9.86 5.50 2.01
C VAL A 164 -9.14 4.31 1.40
N ASN A 165 -9.87 3.27 1.06
CA ASN A 165 -9.42 2.22 0.17
C ASN A 165 -9.75 2.60 -1.27
N TYR A 166 -9.03 2.03 -2.24
CA TYR A 166 -9.33 2.30 -3.64
C TYR A 166 -9.65 1.03 -4.43
N LEU A 167 -10.61 1.15 -5.33
CA LEU A 167 -10.85 0.20 -6.42
C LEU A 167 -10.54 0.89 -7.75
N PHE A 168 -9.50 0.42 -8.43
CA PHE A 168 -9.15 0.87 -9.78
C PHE A 168 -9.81 -0.07 -10.79
N LYS A 169 -10.79 0.44 -11.54
CA LYS A 169 -11.46 -0.30 -12.59
C LYS A 169 -10.81 -0.04 -13.93
N THR A 170 -10.35 -1.09 -14.58
CA THR A 170 -9.67 -1.04 -15.88
C THR A 170 -10.26 -2.06 -16.84
N SER A 171 -9.99 -1.92 -18.14
CA SER A 171 -10.38 -2.93 -19.12
C SER A 171 -9.68 -4.29 -18.94
N GLY A 172 -8.54 -4.32 -18.27
CA GLY A 172 -7.77 -5.55 -18.02
C GLY A 172 -8.13 -6.28 -16.75
N GLY A 173 -8.91 -5.65 -15.87
CA GLY A 173 -9.32 -6.15 -14.56
C GLY A 173 -9.35 -5.07 -13.50
N ASN A 174 -9.95 -5.38 -12.36
CA ASN A 174 -10.16 -4.46 -11.26
C ASN A 174 -9.17 -4.73 -10.12
N LEU A 175 -8.47 -3.69 -9.70
CA LEU A 175 -7.47 -3.74 -8.63
C LEU A 175 -8.01 -3.05 -7.39
N TYR A 176 -8.09 -3.76 -6.28
CA TYR A 176 -8.40 -3.22 -4.95
C TYR A 176 -7.11 -2.96 -4.16
N HIS A 177 -6.96 -1.75 -3.64
CA HIS A 177 -5.85 -1.37 -2.77
C HIS A 177 -6.38 -1.01 -1.38
N ALA A 178 -6.05 -1.82 -0.38
CA ALA A 178 -6.55 -1.65 0.97
C ALA A 178 -5.78 -0.59 1.79
N GLY A 179 -4.77 0.07 1.20
CA GLY A 179 -3.86 0.91 2.01
C GLY A 179 -3.35 0.13 3.21
N ASP A 180 -3.38 0.74 4.38
CA ASP A 180 -3.04 0.12 5.67
C ASP A 180 -4.28 -0.34 6.46
N SER A 181 -5.40 -0.59 5.77
CA SER A 181 -6.63 -1.06 6.42
C SER A 181 -6.44 -2.40 7.11
N HIS A 182 -6.90 -2.46 8.35
CA HIS A 182 -6.99 -3.69 9.14
C HIS A 182 -8.12 -4.57 8.63
N TYR A 183 -8.04 -5.88 8.91
CA TYR A 183 -9.13 -6.78 8.58
C TYR A 183 -10.43 -6.38 9.29
N SER A 184 -11.50 -6.24 8.51
CA SER A 184 -12.83 -5.94 9.00
C SER A 184 -13.91 -6.47 8.05
N ASN A 185 -15.17 -6.45 8.50
CA ASN A 185 -16.32 -6.89 7.70
C ASN A 185 -16.60 -6.00 6.48
N MET A 186 -15.99 -4.82 6.38
CA MET A 186 -16.14 -3.97 5.21
C MET A 186 -15.60 -4.65 3.94
N PHE A 187 -14.60 -5.53 4.05
CA PHE A 187 -14.12 -6.29 2.90
C PHE A 187 -15.20 -7.18 2.28
N ALA A 188 -16.05 -7.80 3.12
CA ALA A 188 -17.18 -8.57 2.64
C ALA A 188 -18.25 -7.69 1.96
N LYS A 189 -18.50 -6.48 2.49
CA LYS A 189 -19.36 -5.48 1.84
C LYS A 189 -18.80 -5.14 0.44
N HIS A 190 -17.53 -4.75 0.38
CA HIS A 190 -16.89 -4.37 -0.88
C HIS A 190 -16.87 -5.51 -1.91
N GLY A 191 -16.61 -6.76 -1.47
CA GLY A 191 -16.61 -7.92 -2.34
C GLY A 191 -18.00 -8.32 -2.86
N ASN A 192 -19.07 -7.92 -2.16
CA ASN A 192 -20.44 -8.10 -2.62
C ASN A 192 -20.91 -6.99 -3.57
N GLU A 193 -20.39 -5.78 -3.40
CA GLU A 193 -20.78 -4.61 -4.19
C GLU A 193 -19.97 -4.44 -5.46
N HIS A 194 -18.75 -5.01 -5.50
CA HIS A 194 -17.80 -4.79 -6.59
C HIS A 194 -17.15 -6.09 -7.06
N GLU A 195 -16.89 -6.17 -8.36
CA GLU A 195 -16.02 -7.20 -8.90
C GLU A 195 -14.57 -6.83 -8.65
N ILE A 196 -13.78 -7.74 -8.04
CA ILE A 196 -12.38 -7.51 -7.68
C ILE A 196 -11.54 -8.65 -8.22
N ASP A 197 -10.59 -8.33 -9.08
CA ASP A 197 -9.68 -9.32 -9.67
C ASP A 197 -8.41 -9.49 -8.83
N VAL A 198 -7.80 -8.38 -8.43
CA VAL A 198 -6.57 -8.36 -7.65
C VAL A 198 -6.78 -7.51 -6.41
N CYS A 199 -6.37 -7.98 -5.24
CA CYS A 199 -6.37 -7.17 -4.04
C CYS A 199 -4.98 -7.09 -3.40
N LEU A 200 -4.62 -5.89 -2.92
CA LEU A 200 -3.40 -5.63 -2.17
C LEU A 200 -3.75 -5.29 -0.72
N GLY A 201 -2.98 -5.85 0.22
CA GLY A 201 -3.14 -5.57 1.65
C GLY A 201 -1.80 -5.38 2.36
N ALA A 202 -1.77 -4.50 3.35
CA ALA A 202 -0.59 -4.21 4.15
C ALA A 202 -0.32 -5.35 5.14
N TYR A 203 0.57 -6.24 4.75
CA TYR A 203 0.99 -7.41 5.52
C TYR A 203 2.24 -7.11 6.35
N GLY A 204 2.36 -7.74 7.51
CA GLY A 204 3.56 -7.65 8.32
C GLY A 204 3.41 -8.31 9.69
N GLU A 205 4.52 -8.56 10.37
CA GLU A 205 4.49 -8.90 11.77
C GLU A 205 4.15 -7.68 12.63
N ASN A 206 3.31 -7.91 13.62
CA ASN A 206 2.93 -6.86 14.55
C ASN A 206 3.76 -7.00 15.82
N PRO A 207 4.56 -6.00 16.21
CA PRO A 207 5.24 -6.00 17.50
C PRO A 207 4.24 -6.16 18.64
N ARG A 208 4.69 -6.74 19.75
CA ARG A 208 3.82 -7.00 20.90
C ARG A 208 3.07 -5.74 21.34
N GLY A 209 1.74 -5.85 21.40
CA GLY A 209 0.84 -4.77 21.81
C GLY A 209 0.53 -3.75 20.72
N ILE A 210 1.00 -3.96 19.49
CA ILE A 210 0.63 -3.15 18.33
C ILE A 210 -0.11 -4.04 17.35
N THR A 211 -1.21 -3.55 16.80
CA THR A 211 -1.91 -4.17 15.67
C THR A 211 -1.97 -3.11 14.58
N ASP A 212 -1.09 -3.23 13.61
CA ASP A 212 -0.92 -2.27 12.52
C ASP A 212 -1.08 -2.94 11.15
N LYS A 213 -0.58 -4.15 10.98
CA LYS A 213 -0.63 -4.88 9.72
C LYS A 213 -1.56 -6.10 9.82
N VAL A 214 -2.12 -6.50 8.67
CA VAL A 214 -2.86 -7.77 8.61
C VAL A 214 -1.90 -8.94 8.68
N THR A 215 -2.33 -10.02 9.36
CA THR A 215 -1.57 -11.27 9.46
C THR A 215 -1.69 -12.09 8.19
N SER A 216 -0.88 -13.16 8.05
CA SER A 216 -0.96 -14.11 6.93
C SER A 216 -2.36 -14.70 6.78
N VAL A 217 -3.01 -15.04 7.90
CA VAL A 217 -4.38 -15.57 7.90
C VAL A 217 -5.37 -14.49 7.48
N ASP A 218 -5.20 -13.25 7.94
CA ASP A 218 -6.10 -12.15 7.60
C ASP A 218 -5.95 -11.73 6.12
N MET A 219 -4.75 -11.88 5.52
CA MET A 219 -4.58 -11.70 4.08
C MET A 219 -5.45 -12.67 3.27
N LEU A 220 -5.47 -13.95 3.66
CA LEU A 220 -6.31 -14.95 2.99
C LEU A 220 -7.81 -14.71 3.22
N ARG A 221 -8.18 -14.32 4.45
CA ARG A 221 -9.57 -13.95 4.77
C ARG A 221 -10.02 -12.70 4.02
N MET A 222 -9.14 -11.72 3.84
CA MET A 222 -9.41 -10.52 3.05
C MET A 222 -9.70 -10.88 1.59
N ALA A 223 -8.86 -11.73 0.98
CA ALA A 223 -9.08 -12.19 -0.39
C ALA A 223 -10.40 -12.95 -0.56
N GLU A 224 -10.72 -13.83 0.38
CA GLU A 224 -11.98 -14.56 0.41
C GLU A 224 -13.18 -13.61 0.56
N SER A 225 -13.12 -12.68 1.52
CA SER A 225 -14.18 -11.69 1.76
C SER A 225 -14.40 -10.74 0.58
N LEU A 226 -13.34 -10.34 -0.10
CA LEU A 226 -13.39 -9.51 -1.30
C LEU A 226 -13.81 -10.28 -2.56
N ASN A 227 -13.98 -11.60 -2.50
CA ASN A 227 -14.16 -12.46 -3.68
C ASN A 227 -13.08 -12.24 -4.74
N ALA A 228 -11.88 -11.84 -4.34
CA ALA A 228 -10.78 -11.55 -5.25
C ALA A 228 -10.25 -12.82 -5.92
N LYS A 229 -9.61 -12.68 -7.09
CA LYS A 229 -8.97 -13.81 -7.80
C LYS A 229 -7.49 -13.95 -7.42
N VAL A 230 -6.86 -12.84 -7.05
CA VAL A 230 -5.45 -12.80 -6.64
C VAL A 230 -5.30 -11.89 -5.41
N VAL A 231 -4.48 -12.32 -4.44
CA VAL A 231 -4.09 -11.49 -3.29
C VAL A 231 -2.59 -11.27 -3.28
N ILE A 232 -2.18 -10.02 -3.13
CA ILE A 232 -0.78 -9.60 -3.15
C ILE A 232 -0.46 -8.91 -1.81
N PRO A 233 0.40 -9.50 -0.96
CA PRO A 233 0.89 -8.81 0.23
C PRO A 233 1.84 -7.67 -0.18
N VAL A 234 1.68 -6.52 0.45
CA VAL A 234 2.60 -5.38 0.34
C VAL A 234 3.00 -4.92 1.73
N HIS A 235 3.98 -4.02 1.84
CA HIS A 235 4.39 -3.38 3.09
C HIS A 235 5.22 -4.26 4.06
N TYR A 236 5.38 -5.54 3.84
CA TYR A 236 5.99 -6.51 4.75
C TYR A 236 7.52 -6.43 4.87
N ASP A 237 8.17 -5.72 3.97
CA ASP A 237 9.63 -5.64 3.85
C ASP A 237 10.18 -4.22 4.00
N ILE A 238 9.33 -3.24 4.31
CA ILE A 238 9.73 -1.83 4.28
C ILE A 238 10.19 -1.29 5.63
N TRP A 239 9.64 -1.81 6.72
CA TRP A 239 9.93 -1.38 8.08
C TRP A 239 10.57 -2.48 8.91
N ALA A 240 11.72 -2.21 9.55
CA ALA A 240 12.46 -3.18 10.35
C ALA A 240 11.62 -3.84 11.45
N ASN A 241 10.67 -3.10 12.04
CA ASN A 241 9.84 -3.61 13.13
C ASN A 241 8.59 -4.38 12.67
N PHE A 242 8.30 -4.39 11.37
CA PHE A 242 7.11 -5.03 10.80
C PHE A 242 7.46 -6.03 9.69
N GLN A 243 8.73 -6.41 9.59
CA GLN A 243 9.16 -7.40 8.60
C GLN A 243 8.49 -8.73 8.85
N ALA A 244 8.00 -9.34 7.76
CA ALA A 244 7.40 -10.66 7.78
C ALA A 244 7.84 -11.47 6.57
N ASP A 245 7.82 -12.79 6.69
CA ASP A 245 8.05 -13.67 5.54
C ASP A 245 6.74 -13.92 4.78
N PRO A 246 6.57 -13.36 3.58
CA PRO A 246 5.33 -13.54 2.82
C PRO A 246 5.13 -14.98 2.32
N LYS A 247 6.15 -15.83 2.35
CA LYS A 247 6.03 -17.26 2.04
C LYS A 247 5.06 -17.97 2.99
N GLU A 248 4.92 -17.47 4.23
CA GLU A 248 3.93 -17.99 5.18
C GLU A 248 2.51 -17.97 4.58
N ILE A 249 2.15 -16.91 3.87
CA ILE A 249 0.84 -16.79 3.20
C ILE A 249 0.66 -17.92 2.18
N THR A 250 1.69 -18.18 1.37
CA THR A 250 1.66 -19.24 0.36
C THR A 250 1.53 -20.63 0.98
N GLU A 251 2.27 -20.89 2.06
CA GLU A 251 2.22 -22.18 2.75
C GLU A 251 0.86 -22.41 3.44
N ILE A 252 0.33 -21.42 4.11
CA ILE A 252 -1.02 -21.51 4.71
C ILE A 252 -2.07 -21.69 3.61
N TRP A 253 -1.96 -20.99 2.49
CA TRP A 253 -2.86 -21.13 1.35
C TRP A 253 -2.81 -22.57 0.78
N LYS A 254 -1.62 -23.11 0.50
CA LYS A 254 -1.44 -24.50 0.03
C LYS A 254 -2.12 -25.50 0.96
N PHE A 255 -1.94 -25.32 2.28
CA PHE A 255 -2.52 -26.21 3.29
C PHE A 255 -4.04 -26.13 3.38
N LYS A 256 -4.62 -24.94 3.18
CA LYS A 256 -6.05 -24.68 3.40
C LYS A 256 -6.90 -24.69 2.13
N LYS A 257 -6.32 -24.46 0.95
CA LYS A 257 -7.05 -24.12 -0.28
C LYS A 257 -8.10 -25.17 -0.68
N ASP A 258 -7.79 -26.44 -0.56
CA ASP A 258 -8.71 -27.51 -0.97
C ASP A 258 -9.84 -27.68 0.06
N ARG A 259 -9.51 -27.63 1.36
CA ARG A 259 -10.49 -27.76 2.44
C ARG A 259 -11.47 -26.58 2.51
N LEU A 260 -10.98 -25.36 2.24
CA LEU A 260 -11.79 -24.14 2.29
C LEU A 260 -12.27 -23.71 0.90
N GLU A 261 -11.94 -24.49 -0.12
CA GLU A 261 -12.33 -24.23 -1.51
C GLU A 261 -11.98 -22.83 -2.01
N TYR A 262 -10.80 -22.33 -1.63
CA TYR A 262 -10.35 -20.99 -2.04
C TYR A 262 -10.38 -20.82 -3.55
N LYS A 263 -11.00 -19.76 -4.02
CA LYS A 263 -11.11 -19.41 -5.46
C LYS A 263 -10.04 -18.40 -5.91
N PHE A 264 -9.10 -18.07 -5.04
CA PHE A 264 -8.02 -17.11 -5.28
C PHE A 264 -6.65 -17.76 -5.10
N LYS A 265 -5.60 -17.06 -5.58
CA LYS A 265 -4.20 -17.41 -5.37
C LYS A 265 -3.45 -16.24 -4.72
N PRO A 266 -2.51 -16.51 -3.81
CA PRO A 266 -1.54 -15.50 -3.40
C PRO A 266 -0.49 -15.31 -4.51
N PHE A 267 0.00 -14.07 -4.64
CA PHE A 267 1.16 -13.75 -5.45
C PHE A 267 2.16 -12.96 -4.60
N ILE A 268 3.35 -13.49 -4.42
CA ILE A 268 4.40 -12.82 -3.66
C ILE A 268 5.19 -11.91 -4.59
N TRP A 269 5.04 -10.61 -4.38
CA TRP A 269 5.68 -9.59 -5.18
C TRP A 269 6.98 -9.12 -4.52
N GLN A 270 7.88 -8.61 -5.33
CA GLN A 270 9.13 -8.01 -4.85
C GLN A 270 9.19 -6.54 -5.29
N VAL A 271 9.84 -5.71 -4.47
CA VAL A 271 10.05 -4.29 -4.78
C VAL A 271 10.74 -4.14 -6.14
N GLY A 272 10.18 -3.29 -7.00
CA GLY A 272 10.64 -3.11 -8.38
C GLY A 272 10.16 -4.18 -9.36
N GLY A 273 9.45 -5.20 -8.90
CA GLY A 273 8.88 -6.23 -9.76
C GLY A 273 7.68 -5.76 -10.56
N LYS A 274 7.34 -6.49 -11.61
CA LYS A 274 6.16 -6.25 -12.45
C LYS A 274 5.17 -7.41 -12.31
N TYR A 275 3.90 -7.09 -12.20
CA TYR A 275 2.79 -8.02 -12.27
C TYR A 275 1.82 -7.57 -13.35
N THR A 276 1.39 -8.47 -14.23
CA THR A 276 0.47 -8.17 -15.33
C THR A 276 -0.78 -9.06 -15.22
N TYR A 277 -1.92 -8.45 -14.91
CA TYR A 277 -3.19 -9.18 -14.92
C TYR A 277 -3.86 -9.08 -16.30
N PRO A 278 -4.47 -10.17 -16.83
CA PRO A 278 -4.58 -11.50 -16.22
C PRO A 278 -3.41 -12.46 -16.55
N THR A 279 -2.39 -12.02 -17.24
CA THR A 279 -1.27 -12.87 -17.74
C THR A 279 -0.56 -13.62 -16.60
N ASP A 280 -0.36 -12.95 -15.47
CA ASP A 280 0.38 -13.49 -14.32
C ASP A 280 -0.52 -14.11 -13.23
N LYS A 281 -1.84 -14.21 -13.48
CA LYS A 281 -2.82 -14.65 -12.47
C LYS A 281 -2.56 -16.04 -11.85
N ASP A 282 -1.84 -16.89 -12.58
CA ASP A 282 -1.55 -18.25 -12.14
C ASP A 282 -0.17 -18.40 -11.49
N LYS A 283 0.66 -17.36 -11.51
CA LYS A 283 1.95 -17.33 -10.82
C LYS A 283 1.75 -17.17 -9.32
N LEU A 284 2.67 -17.73 -8.52
CA LEU A 284 2.67 -17.58 -7.06
C LEU A 284 3.69 -16.57 -6.57
N GLU A 285 4.70 -16.27 -7.36
CA GLU A 285 5.77 -15.34 -6.99
C GLU A 285 6.38 -14.65 -8.20
N PHE A 286 7.00 -13.50 -7.95
CA PHE A 286 7.80 -12.77 -8.93
C PHE A 286 9.26 -13.18 -8.83
N ASN A 287 9.87 -13.48 -9.97
CA ASN A 287 11.30 -13.76 -10.06
C ASN A 287 11.98 -12.77 -11.01
N PHE A 288 13.08 -12.16 -10.59
CA PHE A 288 13.91 -11.35 -11.45
C PHE A 288 14.70 -12.25 -12.40
N TYR A 289 14.53 -12.06 -13.69
CA TYR A 289 15.33 -12.75 -14.70
C TYR A 289 16.67 -12.01 -14.87
N ARG A 290 17.76 -12.73 -14.79
CA ARG A 290 19.12 -12.21 -15.00
C ARG A 290 19.42 -11.89 -16.46
N GLY A 291 18.58 -12.34 -17.40
CA GLY A 291 18.75 -12.10 -18.83
C GLY A 291 19.71 -13.03 -19.56
N PHE A 292 20.21 -14.05 -18.87
CA PHE A 292 21.01 -15.14 -19.45
C PHE A 292 20.69 -16.44 -18.70
N ASP A 293 20.98 -17.59 -19.34
CA ASP A 293 20.80 -18.88 -18.70
C ASP A 293 21.66 -18.96 -17.46
N ASP A 294 21.03 -19.24 -16.31
CA ASP A 294 21.71 -19.27 -15.04
C ASP A 294 22.47 -20.57 -14.88
N VAL A 295 23.75 -20.56 -15.30
CA VAL A 295 24.66 -21.70 -15.11
C VAL A 295 24.98 -22.00 -13.67
N PHE A 296 24.61 -21.12 -12.73
CA PHE A 296 24.78 -21.35 -11.30
C PHE A 296 23.59 -22.09 -10.69
N SER A 297 22.78 -22.70 -11.55
CA SER A 297 21.63 -23.49 -11.20
C SER A 297 20.60 -22.80 -10.30
N VAL A 298 19.50 -23.46 -10.19
CA VAL A 298 18.28 -23.03 -9.53
C VAL A 298 18.43 -22.92 -7.99
N GLU A 299 19.59 -23.19 -7.49
CA GLU A 299 19.81 -23.06 -6.06
C GLU A 299 19.85 -21.61 -5.69
N ASN A 300 18.69 -21.18 -5.23
CA ASN A 300 18.46 -19.87 -4.66
C ASN A 300 19.17 -19.65 -3.32
N ASP A 301 19.99 -20.57 -2.91
CA ASP A 301 20.92 -20.40 -1.82
C ASP A 301 22.08 -19.51 -2.28
N VAL A 302 21.72 -18.27 -2.52
CA VAL A 302 22.76 -17.23 -2.44
C VAL A 302 23.26 -17.31 -1.00
N PRO A 303 24.48 -17.81 -0.75
CA PRO A 303 24.96 -18.07 0.60
C PRO A 303 25.15 -16.80 1.43
N PHE A 304 24.83 -15.66 0.84
CA PHE A 304 24.86 -14.36 1.51
C PHE A 304 23.57 -13.62 1.22
N PRO A 305 22.83 -13.19 2.24
CA PRO A 305 21.86 -12.14 2.02
C PRO A 305 22.58 -10.98 1.32
N SER A 306 22.06 -10.53 0.21
CA SER A 306 22.58 -9.33 -0.44
C SER A 306 22.46 -8.18 0.55
N PHE A 307 23.58 -7.68 1.02
CA PHE A 307 23.66 -6.46 1.84
C PHE A 307 23.78 -5.20 0.97
N LEU A 308 23.46 -5.32 -0.31
CA LEU A 308 23.45 -4.18 -1.22
C LEU A 308 22.13 -3.42 -1.12
#